data_3919706bb6072de8b794ad90322c3693
#
_entry.id   3919706bb6072de8b794ad90322c3693
#
_cell.length_a   1.000
_cell.length_b   1.000
_cell.length_c   1.000
_cell.angle_alpha   90.00
_cell.angle_beta   90.00
_cell.angle_gamma   90.00
#
_symmetry.space_group_name_H-M   'P 1'
#
loop_
_entity.id
_entity.type
_entity.pdbx_description
1 polymer ?
#
loop_
_entity_poly.entity_id
_entity_poly.type
_entity_poly.pdbx_seq_one_letter_code
_entity_poly.pdbx_strand_id
1 'polypeptide(L)'
;MSIDAKPEIMTLPSDQNATGRTFGAEEIEMLTAAIESGTLTSTKGTFVKQLEAQFAERLGIKHAYACSSGSAALHVAVAAIDPEPGDEIITTSITDMGALTCIVYQGAIPVFCDVDPLTYNVTAESIEKCISERTKAIMVTHLFGNPCEMGPIMELAKKHNIKVIEDCAQAFDATHHGEKIGTIGDISCFSLQQGKHITTGEGGLVCSNDPELARRSFLSVSYTHLTLPTIYSV
;
A
#
# COMPACT_ATOMS: atom_id res chain seq x y z
N MET A 1 9.80 35.83 36.58
CA MET A 1 9.75 34.48 35.98
C MET A 1 10.35 34.61 34.60
N SER A 2 11.54 34.02 34.37
CA SER A 2 12.28 34.15 33.10
C SER A 2 11.62 33.25 32.06
N ILE A 3 11.14 33.85 30.95
CA ILE A 3 10.47 33.18 29.81
C ILE A 3 11.53 32.81 28.74
N ASP A 4 12.74 32.42 29.16
CA ASP A 4 13.86 32.18 28.25
C ASP A 4 14.20 30.68 28.03
N ALA A 5 13.28 29.77 28.31
CA ALA A 5 13.47 28.42 27.86
C ALA A 5 13.11 28.36 26.35
N LYS A 6 14.12 28.35 25.47
CA LYS A 6 13.90 28.00 24.06
C LYS A 6 13.23 26.66 24.03
N PRO A 7 12.16 26.47 23.23
CA PRO A 7 11.53 25.18 23.10
C PRO A 7 12.59 24.17 22.63
N GLU A 8 12.66 23.03 23.30
CA GLU A 8 13.52 21.92 22.89
C GLU A 8 13.05 21.45 21.50
N ILE A 9 13.89 21.61 20.50
CA ILE A 9 13.56 21.20 19.13
C ILE A 9 13.65 19.68 19.08
N MET A 10 12.50 19.03 19.02
CA MET A 10 12.43 17.59 18.81
C MET A 10 12.92 17.26 17.40
N THR A 11 13.99 16.47 17.29
CA THR A 11 14.46 15.95 16.01
C THR A 11 13.75 14.64 15.73
N LEU A 12 12.95 14.62 14.66
CA LEU A 12 12.26 13.40 14.20
C LEU A 12 13.16 12.58 13.28
N PRO A 13 12.97 11.25 13.25
CA PRO A 13 13.62 10.39 12.27
C PRO A 13 13.32 10.85 10.84
N SER A 14 14.33 10.78 9.96
CA SER A 14 14.15 11.11 8.55
C SER A 14 15.03 10.20 7.68
N ASP A 15 14.86 10.28 6.37
CA ASP A 15 15.72 9.58 5.40
C ASP A 15 17.18 10.05 5.46
N GLN A 16 17.39 11.28 5.93
CA GLN A 16 18.69 11.95 5.96
C GLN A 16 19.47 11.73 7.27
N ASN A 17 18.82 11.18 8.31
CA ASN A 17 19.48 10.92 9.59
C ASN A 17 18.90 9.68 10.28
N ALA A 18 19.69 9.10 11.17
CA ALA A 18 19.31 7.92 11.94
C ALA A 18 18.66 8.25 13.30
N THR A 19 18.39 9.54 13.59
CA THR A 19 17.85 9.96 14.88
C THR A 19 16.47 9.35 15.12
N GLY A 20 16.30 8.70 16.26
CA GLY A 20 15.04 8.02 16.62
C GLY A 20 14.81 6.66 15.94
N ARG A 21 15.72 6.17 15.10
CA ARG A 21 15.70 4.80 14.60
C ARG A 21 16.25 3.86 15.65
N THR A 22 15.64 2.69 15.77
CA THR A 22 15.97 1.69 16.81
C THR A 22 16.68 0.46 16.26
N PHE A 23 17.30 0.56 15.08
CA PHE A 23 18.07 -0.53 14.52
C PHE A 23 19.33 -0.80 15.33
N GLY A 24 19.59 -2.06 15.62
CA GLY A 24 20.71 -2.47 16.45
C GLY A 24 21.13 -3.92 16.27
N ALA A 25 21.47 -4.54 17.38
CA ALA A 25 21.98 -5.91 17.40
C ALA A 25 20.95 -6.94 16.91
N GLU A 26 19.66 -6.73 17.17
CA GLU A 26 18.59 -7.65 16.79
C GLU A 26 18.46 -7.74 15.26
N GLU A 27 18.50 -6.63 14.55
CA GLU A 27 18.44 -6.61 13.09
C GLU A 27 19.69 -7.23 12.47
N ILE A 28 20.88 -6.98 13.06
CA ILE A 28 22.14 -7.58 12.61
C ILE A 28 22.10 -9.10 12.77
N GLU A 29 21.59 -9.61 13.90
CA GLU A 29 21.42 -11.04 14.14
C GLU A 29 20.48 -11.68 13.12
N MET A 30 19.33 -11.07 12.85
CA MET A 30 18.36 -11.56 11.88
C MET A 30 18.90 -11.55 10.44
N LEU A 31 19.65 -10.51 10.06
CA LEU A 31 20.31 -10.46 8.75
C LEU A 31 21.40 -11.52 8.62
N THR A 32 22.19 -11.74 9.68
CA THR A 32 23.20 -12.78 9.73
C THR A 32 22.57 -14.16 9.56
N ALA A 33 21.51 -14.45 10.32
CA ALA A 33 20.77 -15.70 10.22
C ALA A 33 20.16 -15.91 8.82
N ALA A 34 19.65 -14.83 8.18
CA ALA A 34 19.14 -14.91 6.82
C ALA A 34 20.23 -15.30 5.81
N ILE A 35 21.43 -14.71 5.92
CA ILE A 35 22.58 -15.02 5.05
C ILE A 35 23.06 -16.45 5.30
N GLU A 36 23.23 -16.83 6.55
CA GLU A 36 23.72 -18.17 6.95
C GLU A 36 22.75 -19.30 6.56
N SER A 37 21.43 -19.00 6.47
CA SER A 37 20.45 -19.97 5.98
C SER A 37 20.73 -20.46 4.56
N GLY A 38 21.47 -19.70 3.76
CA GLY A 38 21.75 -19.96 2.35
C GLY A 38 20.50 -19.87 1.44
N THR A 39 19.33 -19.48 1.98
CA THR A 39 18.07 -19.42 1.23
C THR A 39 17.48 -18.02 1.31
N LEU A 40 17.85 -17.17 0.36
CA LEU A 40 17.52 -15.75 0.35
C LEU A 40 16.23 -15.41 -0.43
N THR A 41 15.62 -16.39 -1.12
CA THR A 41 14.41 -16.15 -1.91
C THR A 41 13.15 -16.16 -1.05
N SER A 42 12.18 -15.30 -1.36
CA SER A 42 10.88 -15.24 -0.68
C SER A 42 10.11 -16.56 -0.77
N THR A 43 10.23 -17.29 -1.89
CA THR A 43 9.48 -18.53 -2.15
C THR A 43 9.95 -19.74 -1.33
N LYS A 44 11.26 -19.84 -1.05
CA LYS A 44 11.87 -20.95 -0.32
C LYS A 44 12.32 -20.59 1.08
N GLY A 45 12.68 -19.32 1.31
CA GLY A 45 13.11 -18.82 2.61
C GLY A 45 11.95 -18.70 3.61
N THR A 46 12.29 -18.46 4.86
CA THR A 46 11.33 -18.36 5.97
C THR A 46 11.05 -16.92 6.39
N PHE A 47 12.03 -16.02 6.25
CA PHE A 47 11.93 -14.64 6.75
C PHE A 47 10.82 -13.84 6.12
N VAL A 48 10.66 -13.89 4.79
CA VAL A 48 9.57 -13.17 4.10
C VAL A 48 8.22 -13.74 4.50
N LYS A 49 8.08 -15.05 4.61
CA LYS A 49 6.84 -15.70 5.06
C LYS A 49 6.46 -15.30 6.50
N GLN A 50 7.47 -15.14 7.37
CA GLN A 50 7.24 -14.65 8.73
C GLN A 50 6.78 -13.20 8.72
N LEU A 51 7.41 -12.34 7.92
CA LEU A 51 6.98 -10.94 7.74
C LEU A 51 5.53 -10.87 7.26
N GLU A 52 5.18 -11.60 6.21
CA GLU A 52 3.83 -11.63 5.64
C GLU A 52 2.80 -12.10 6.69
N ALA A 53 3.10 -13.17 7.42
CA ALA A 53 2.20 -13.71 8.44
C ALA A 53 2.01 -12.74 9.62
N GLN A 54 3.11 -12.19 10.16
CA GLN A 54 3.07 -11.26 11.28
C GLN A 54 2.41 -9.93 10.89
N PHE A 55 2.63 -9.46 9.66
CA PHE A 55 1.97 -8.25 9.17
C PHE A 55 0.48 -8.46 9.00
N ALA A 56 0.07 -9.59 8.41
CA ALA A 56 -1.33 -9.95 8.27
C ALA A 56 -2.03 -10.06 9.62
N GLU A 57 -1.41 -10.72 10.60
CA GLU A 57 -1.91 -10.83 11.97
C GLU A 57 -2.04 -9.46 12.65
N ARG A 58 -0.99 -8.63 12.58
CA ARG A 58 -1.00 -7.29 13.17
C ARG A 58 -2.08 -6.40 12.56
N LEU A 59 -2.23 -6.45 11.24
CA LEU A 59 -3.24 -5.66 10.54
C LEU A 59 -4.65 -6.20 10.76
N GLY A 60 -4.80 -7.51 10.99
CA GLY A 60 -6.09 -8.19 11.08
C GLY A 60 -6.67 -8.53 9.70
N ILE A 61 -5.81 -8.78 8.71
CA ILE A 61 -6.17 -9.14 7.34
C ILE A 61 -5.78 -10.58 7.02
N LYS A 62 -6.41 -11.20 6.02
CA LYS A 62 -6.19 -12.63 5.70
C LYS A 62 -4.93 -12.87 4.88
N HIS A 63 -4.61 -11.96 3.97
CA HIS A 63 -3.54 -12.15 3.00
C HIS A 63 -2.66 -10.91 2.94
N ALA A 64 -1.35 -11.11 3.04
CA ALA A 64 -0.33 -10.08 2.84
C ALA A 64 0.83 -10.70 2.04
N TYR A 65 1.32 -9.99 1.02
CA TYR A 65 2.43 -10.41 0.18
C TYR A 65 3.47 -9.32 0.08
N ALA A 66 4.72 -9.67 0.34
CA ALA A 66 5.84 -8.75 0.29
C ALA A 66 6.23 -8.39 -1.15
N CYS A 67 6.50 -7.12 -1.37
CA CYS A 67 6.94 -6.53 -2.62
C CYS A 67 8.27 -5.79 -2.43
N SER A 68 8.95 -5.48 -3.53
CA SER A 68 10.24 -4.78 -3.49
C SER A 68 10.15 -3.31 -3.06
N SER A 69 8.98 -2.69 -3.13
CA SER A 69 8.72 -1.31 -2.70
C SER A 69 7.22 -1.07 -2.52
N GLY A 70 6.85 0.07 -1.92
CA GLY A 70 5.45 0.52 -1.89
C GLY A 70 4.87 0.74 -3.28
N SER A 71 5.66 1.31 -4.21
CA SER A 71 5.25 1.48 -5.61
C SER A 71 5.03 0.14 -6.31
N ALA A 72 5.85 -0.87 -6.02
CA ALA A 72 5.64 -2.24 -6.53
C ALA A 72 4.35 -2.85 -5.93
N ALA A 73 4.05 -2.61 -4.66
CA ALA A 73 2.82 -3.08 -4.03
C ALA A 73 1.58 -2.44 -4.69
N LEU A 74 1.61 -1.12 -4.95
CA LEU A 74 0.55 -0.43 -5.68
C LEU A 74 0.39 -0.96 -7.12
N HIS A 75 1.50 -1.24 -7.81
CA HIS A 75 1.46 -1.83 -9.14
C HIS A 75 0.83 -3.23 -9.13
N VAL A 76 1.17 -4.05 -8.14
CA VAL A 76 0.53 -5.36 -7.93
C VAL A 76 -0.97 -5.22 -7.65
N ALA A 77 -1.37 -4.24 -6.83
CA ALA A 77 -2.79 -3.99 -6.56
C ALA A 77 -3.56 -3.59 -7.82
N VAL A 78 -3.01 -2.67 -8.62
CA VAL A 78 -3.63 -2.28 -9.90
C VAL A 78 -3.68 -3.46 -10.87
N ALA A 79 -2.62 -4.26 -10.96
CA ALA A 79 -2.61 -5.47 -11.78
C ALA A 79 -3.63 -6.51 -11.31
N ALA A 80 -3.86 -6.64 -9.99
CA ALA A 80 -4.88 -7.53 -9.44
C ALA A 80 -6.32 -7.07 -9.73
N ILE A 81 -6.54 -5.75 -9.85
CA ILE A 81 -7.81 -5.18 -10.34
C ILE A 81 -8.05 -5.52 -11.81
N ASP A 82 -6.97 -5.73 -12.59
CA ASP A 82 -7.02 -6.14 -13.99
C ASP A 82 -7.77 -5.12 -14.89
N PRO A 83 -7.30 -3.88 -14.97
CA PRO A 83 -7.90 -2.90 -15.85
C PRO A 83 -7.55 -3.20 -17.32
N GLU A 84 -8.51 -2.98 -18.21
CA GLU A 84 -8.26 -2.97 -19.65
C GLU A 84 -7.62 -1.64 -20.08
N PRO A 85 -6.88 -1.60 -21.17
CA PRO A 85 -6.33 -0.35 -21.70
C PRO A 85 -7.44 0.70 -21.94
N GLY A 86 -7.31 1.85 -21.27
CA GLY A 86 -8.29 2.94 -21.34
C GLY A 86 -9.33 2.93 -20.21
N ASP A 87 -9.34 1.90 -19.35
CA ASP A 87 -10.08 1.97 -18.10
C ASP A 87 -9.52 3.10 -17.21
N GLU A 88 -10.37 3.66 -16.38
CA GLU A 88 -10.04 4.79 -15.52
C GLU A 88 -9.88 4.35 -14.05
N ILE A 89 -8.85 4.87 -13.42
CA ILE A 89 -8.67 4.74 -11.95
C ILE A 89 -8.67 6.14 -11.36
N ILE A 90 -9.70 6.42 -10.55
CA ILE A 90 -9.81 7.70 -9.84
C ILE A 90 -8.78 7.73 -8.73
N THR A 91 -8.02 8.82 -8.63
CA THR A 91 -6.99 9.00 -7.62
C THR A 91 -6.86 10.48 -7.22
N THR A 92 -6.02 10.77 -6.25
CA THR A 92 -5.71 12.12 -5.81
C THR A 92 -4.57 12.76 -6.62
N SER A 93 -4.57 14.10 -6.70
CA SER A 93 -3.45 14.87 -7.23
C SER A 93 -2.33 15.09 -6.19
N ILE A 94 -2.59 14.80 -4.91
CA ILE A 94 -1.62 14.96 -3.82
C ILE A 94 -1.22 13.57 -3.32
N THR A 95 -0.19 13.01 -3.98
CA THR A 95 0.37 11.70 -3.65
C THR A 95 1.79 11.57 -4.21
N ASP A 96 2.46 10.46 -3.91
CA ASP A 96 3.73 10.10 -4.52
C ASP A 96 3.54 9.62 -5.97
N MET A 97 4.55 9.86 -6.82
CA MET A 97 4.51 9.45 -8.22
C MET A 97 4.31 7.92 -8.39
N GLY A 98 4.73 7.13 -7.41
CA GLY A 98 4.53 5.67 -7.42
C GLY A 98 3.06 5.25 -7.53
N ALA A 99 2.15 6.04 -6.95
CA ALA A 99 0.71 5.82 -7.06
C ALA A 99 0.14 6.09 -8.47
N LEU A 100 0.80 6.96 -9.23
CA LEU A 100 0.37 7.33 -10.59
C LEU A 100 0.99 6.42 -11.65
N THR A 101 2.28 6.13 -11.50
CA THR A 101 3.01 5.32 -12.48
C THR A 101 2.46 3.90 -12.59
N CYS A 102 2.00 3.31 -11.51
CA CYS A 102 1.41 1.98 -11.52
C CYS A 102 0.12 1.92 -12.35
N ILE A 103 -0.69 2.98 -12.35
CA ILE A 103 -1.91 3.08 -13.17
C ILE A 103 -1.53 3.13 -14.66
N VAL A 104 -0.60 4.03 -15.00
CA VAL A 104 -0.16 4.22 -16.40
C VAL A 104 0.53 2.96 -16.94
N TYR A 105 1.34 2.27 -16.14
CA TYR A 105 2.02 1.04 -16.54
C TYR A 105 1.07 -0.12 -16.83
N GLN A 106 -0.13 -0.11 -16.25
CA GLN A 106 -1.19 -1.08 -16.58
C GLN A 106 -2.06 -0.64 -17.77
N GLY A 107 -1.71 0.45 -18.45
CA GLY A 107 -2.48 0.98 -19.59
C GLY A 107 -3.78 1.69 -19.19
N ALA A 108 -4.03 1.87 -17.90
CA ALA A 108 -5.17 2.59 -17.37
C ALA A 108 -4.90 4.11 -17.33
N ILE A 109 -5.95 4.89 -17.21
CA ILE A 109 -5.93 6.35 -17.18
C ILE A 109 -6.13 6.84 -15.74
N PRO A 110 -5.17 7.54 -15.12
CA PRO A 110 -5.39 8.18 -13.84
C PRO A 110 -6.34 9.37 -14.00
N VAL A 111 -7.45 9.36 -13.27
CA VAL A 111 -8.43 10.46 -13.22
C VAL A 111 -8.29 11.14 -11.87
N PHE A 112 -7.87 12.39 -11.88
CA PHE A 112 -7.65 13.15 -10.65
C PHE A 112 -8.96 13.73 -10.14
N CYS A 113 -9.33 13.39 -8.90
CA CYS A 113 -10.38 14.09 -8.17
C CYS A 113 -9.76 15.10 -7.19
N ASP A 114 -10.55 16.11 -6.87
CA ASP A 114 -10.13 17.18 -5.95
C ASP A 114 -10.12 16.68 -4.51
N VAL A 115 -9.39 17.39 -3.66
CA VAL A 115 -9.24 17.08 -2.24
C VAL A 115 -9.98 18.09 -1.37
N ASP A 116 -10.35 17.67 -0.18
CA ASP A 116 -10.84 18.57 0.85
C ASP A 116 -9.70 19.51 1.31
N PRO A 117 -9.91 20.83 1.34
CA PRO A 117 -8.85 21.81 1.64
C PRO A 117 -8.35 21.77 3.09
N LEU A 118 -9.04 21.10 4.00
CA LEU A 118 -8.64 21.01 5.40
C LEU A 118 -7.85 19.72 5.68
N THR A 119 -8.22 18.63 5.01
CA THR A 119 -7.62 17.30 5.23
C THR A 119 -6.63 16.91 4.16
N TYR A 120 -6.69 17.53 2.98
CA TYR A 120 -5.97 17.16 1.76
C TYR A 120 -6.25 15.74 1.27
N ASN A 121 -7.27 15.09 1.80
CA ASN A 121 -7.74 13.80 1.38
C ASN A 121 -8.90 13.93 0.38
N VAL A 122 -9.09 12.91 -0.44
CA VAL A 122 -10.25 12.81 -1.34
C VAL A 122 -11.52 12.53 -0.53
N THR A 123 -12.66 12.97 -1.04
CA THR A 123 -13.97 12.75 -0.44
C THR A 123 -14.88 11.98 -1.39
N ALA A 124 -15.91 11.30 -0.87
CA ALA A 124 -16.89 10.62 -1.70
C ALA A 124 -17.53 11.58 -2.69
N GLU A 125 -17.78 12.84 -2.30
CA GLU A 125 -18.38 13.86 -3.19
C GLU A 125 -17.42 14.24 -4.34
N SER A 126 -16.12 14.39 -4.07
CA SER A 126 -15.15 14.70 -5.12
C SER A 126 -14.95 13.51 -6.06
N ILE A 127 -14.94 12.29 -5.53
CA ILE A 127 -14.85 11.06 -6.29
C ILE A 127 -16.07 10.87 -7.19
N GLU A 128 -17.32 11.10 -6.68
CA GLU A 128 -18.55 10.90 -7.44
C GLU A 128 -18.59 11.76 -8.71
N LYS A 129 -18.03 12.97 -8.67
CA LYS A 129 -17.93 13.87 -9.83
C LYS A 129 -17.02 13.35 -10.95
N CYS A 130 -16.13 12.40 -10.61
CA CYS A 130 -15.15 11.83 -11.53
C CYS A 130 -15.56 10.44 -12.07
N ILE A 131 -16.63 9.83 -11.54
CA ILE A 131 -17.07 8.51 -11.98
C ILE A 131 -17.63 8.57 -13.41
N SER A 132 -17.14 7.66 -14.24
CA SER A 132 -17.60 7.42 -15.61
C SER A 132 -17.90 5.94 -15.84
N GLU A 133 -18.39 5.59 -17.03
CA GLU A 133 -18.59 4.19 -17.45
C GLU A 133 -17.27 3.40 -17.54
N ARG A 134 -16.13 4.09 -17.63
CA ARG A 134 -14.80 3.49 -17.67
C ARG A 134 -14.13 3.36 -16.31
N THR A 135 -14.74 3.88 -15.24
CA THR A 135 -14.15 3.83 -13.92
C THR A 135 -14.08 2.39 -13.39
N LYS A 136 -12.88 1.88 -13.25
CA LYS A 136 -12.59 0.50 -12.81
C LYS A 136 -12.29 0.41 -11.32
N ALA A 137 -11.57 1.41 -10.79
CA ALA A 137 -11.20 1.46 -9.37
C ALA A 137 -11.08 2.90 -8.87
N ILE A 138 -11.08 3.01 -7.54
CA ILE A 138 -10.74 4.23 -6.81
C ILE A 138 -9.49 3.91 -6.00
N MET A 139 -8.45 4.73 -6.11
CA MET A 139 -7.25 4.63 -5.28
C MET A 139 -7.23 5.83 -4.34
N VAL A 140 -7.43 5.58 -3.06
CA VAL A 140 -7.34 6.59 -2.00
C VAL A 140 -5.96 6.57 -1.36
N THR A 141 -5.41 7.74 -1.06
CA THR A 141 -4.17 7.87 -0.28
C THR A 141 -4.50 8.45 1.08
N HIS A 142 -4.10 7.77 2.15
CA HIS A 142 -4.25 8.27 3.53
C HIS A 142 -3.08 9.19 3.86
N LEU A 143 -3.20 10.45 3.41
CA LEU A 143 -2.11 11.41 3.37
C LEU A 143 -1.61 11.75 4.77
N PHE A 144 -0.28 11.68 4.97
CA PHE A 144 0.40 11.96 6.25
C PHE A 144 -0.15 11.19 7.46
N GLY A 145 -0.73 10.03 7.24
CA GLY A 145 -1.32 9.21 8.30
C GLY A 145 -2.74 9.66 8.72
N ASN A 146 -3.31 10.65 8.03
CA ASN A 146 -4.69 11.07 8.22
C ASN A 146 -5.61 10.23 7.33
N PRO A 147 -6.50 9.39 7.88
CA PRO A 147 -7.38 8.55 7.08
C PRO A 147 -8.38 9.34 6.24
N CYS A 148 -8.64 8.85 5.02
CA CYS A 148 -9.83 9.28 4.27
C CYS A 148 -11.12 8.83 4.98
N GLU A 149 -12.22 9.53 4.75
CA GLU A 149 -13.55 9.13 5.22
C GLU A 149 -14.05 7.89 4.44
N MET A 150 -13.57 6.71 4.86
CA MET A 150 -13.76 5.46 4.12
C MET A 150 -15.21 5.01 4.04
N GLY A 151 -16.04 5.24 5.06
CA GLY A 151 -17.43 4.83 5.06
C GLY A 151 -18.20 5.32 3.83
N PRO A 152 -18.33 6.64 3.60
CA PRO A 152 -18.97 7.20 2.41
C PRO A 152 -18.31 6.78 1.09
N ILE A 153 -16.97 6.61 1.06
CA ILE A 153 -16.26 6.17 -0.15
C ILE A 153 -16.62 4.73 -0.50
N MET A 154 -16.67 3.82 0.48
CA MET A 154 -17.05 2.42 0.27
C MET A 154 -18.54 2.28 -0.13
N GLU A 155 -19.44 3.09 0.43
CA GLU A 155 -20.83 3.14 0.01
C GLU A 155 -20.98 3.56 -1.47
N LEU A 156 -20.25 4.61 -1.86
CA LEU A 156 -20.20 5.07 -3.24
C LEU A 156 -19.63 4.01 -4.18
N ALA A 157 -18.51 3.42 -3.83
CA ALA A 157 -17.85 2.36 -4.62
C ALA A 157 -18.79 1.14 -4.81
N LYS A 158 -19.46 0.73 -3.75
CA LYS A 158 -20.47 -0.34 -3.80
C LYS A 158 -21.64 -0.01 -4.71
N LYS A 159 -22.18 1.23 -4.64
CA LYS A 159 -23.27 1.71 -5.51
C LYS A 159 -22.92 1.57 -7.00
N HIS A 160 -21.67 1.81 -7.36
CA HIS A 160 -21.18 1.78 -8.74
C HIS A 160 -20.47 0.48 -9.11
N ASN A 161 -20.37 -0.49 -8.20
CA ASN A 161 -19.62 -1.75 -8.37
C ASN A 161 -18.14 -1.50 -8.75
N ILE A 162 -17.51 -0.54 -8.10
CA ILE A 162 -16.10 -0.13 -8.30
C ILE A 162 -15.27 -0.64 -7.14
N LYS A 163 -14.04 -1.09 -7.41
CA LYS A 163 -13.09 -1.55 -6.39
C LYS A 163 -12.35 -0.38 -5.75
N VAL A 164 -11.96 -0.53 -4.46
CA VAL A 164 -11.20 0.48 -3.71
C VAL A 164 -9.83 -0.05 -3.33
N ILE A 165 -8.79 0.69 -3.73
CA ILE A 165 -7.40 0.49 -3.36
C ILE A 165 -7.05 1.50 -2.27
N GLU A 166 -6.53 1.05 -1.13
CA GLU A 166 -6.00 1.91 -0.08
C GLU A 166 -4.47 2.04 -0.23
N ASP A 167 -3.97 3.23 -0.54
CA ASP A 167 -2.56 3.56 -0.41
C ASP A 167 -2.27 3.98 1.04
N CYS A 168 -1.72 3.05 1.80
CA CYS A 168 -1.39 3.19 3.21
C CYS A 168 0.11 3.47 3.44
N ALA A 169 0.86 3.88 2.41
CA ALA A 169 2.31 4.10 2.51
C ALA A 169 2.70 5.16 3.55
N GLN A 170 1.77 5.98 4.01
CA GLN A 170 1.95 7.02 5.02
C GLN A 170 1.09 6.80 6.27
N ALA A 171 0.37 5.67 6.39
CA ALA A 171 -0.66 5.45 7.41
C ALA A 171 -0.56 4.09 8.12
N PHE A 172 0.67 3.57 8.29
CA PHE A 172 0.86 2.32 9.01
C PHE A 172 0.28 2.40 10.42
N ASP A 173 -0.53 1.40 10.80
CA ASP A 173 -1.19 1.26 12.11
C ASP A 173 -2.20 2.40 12.44
N ALA A 174 -2.52 3.28 11.48
CA ALA A 174 -3.59 4.25 11.65
C ALA A 174 -4.95 3.56 11.74
N THR A 175 -5.88 4.19 12.44
CA THR A 175 -7.26 3.69 12.60
C THR A 175 -8.28 4.76 12.24
N HIS A 176 -9.40 4.33 11.69
CA HIS A 176 -10.54 5.18 11.39
C HIS A 176 -11.81 4.53 11.94
N HIS A 177 -12.51 5.23 12.84
CA HIS A 177 -13.68 4.72 13.56
C HIS A 177 -13.47 3.33 14.22
N GLY A 178 -12.25 3.05 14.68
CA GLY A 178 -11.89 1.80 15.35
C GLY A 178 -11.46 0.68 14.41
N GLU A 179 -11.54 0.87 13.09
CA GLU A 179 -11.02 -0.05 12.08
C GLU A 179 -9.61 0.36 11.64
N LYS A 180 -8.75 -0.60 11.39
CA LYS A 180 -7.40 -0.32 10.90
C LYS A 180 -7.42 0.08 9.42
N ILE A 181 -6.70 1.14 9.10
CA ILE A 181 -6.47 1.54 7.72
C ILE A 181 -5.72 0.43 6.99
N GLY A 182 -6.16 0.15 5.77
CA GLY A 182 -5.69 -0.97 4.96
C GLY A 182 -6.53 -2.24 5.09
N THR A 183 -7.62 -2.21 5.88
CA THR A 183 -8.56 -3.34 6.01
C THR A 183 -9.97 -3.02 5.53
N ILE A 184 -10.23 -1.79 5.12
CA ILE A 184 -11.56 -1.27 4.79
C ILE A 184 -11.86 -1.38 3.30
N GLY A 185 -10.91 -1.04 2.45
CA GLY A 185 -11.01 -1.21 1.00
C GLY A 185 -10.89 -2.67 0.55
N ASP A 186 -10.96 -2.90 -0.74
CA ASP A 186 -10.84 -4.24 -1.32
C ASP A 186 -9.39 -4.77 -1.30
N ILE A 187 -8.41 -3.88 -1.46
CA ILE A 187 -6.99 -4.18 -1.47
C ILE A 187 -6.21 -2.98 -0.94
N SER A 188 -5.12 -3.22 -0.24
CA SER A 188 -4.31 -2.16 0.36
C SER A 188 -2.81 -2.36 0.13
N CYS A 189 -2.06 -1.26 0.16
CA CYS A 189 -0.64 -1.23 -0.09
C CYS A 189 0.10 -0.45 0.99
N PHE A 190 1.24 -0.99 1.43
CA PHE A 190 2.10 -0.38 2.43
C PHE A 190 3.52 -0.25 1.89
N SER A 191 4.24 0.77 2.34
CA SER A 191 5.64 0.98 2.01
C SER A 191 6.51 0.71 3.23
N LEU A 192 7.61 0.00 3.01
CA LEU A 192 8.66 -0.26 3.99
C LEU A 192 9.97 0.45 3.61
N GLN A 193 9.87 1.53 2.82
CA GLN A 193 11.02 2.36 2.46
C GLN A 193 11.57 3.04 3.72
N GLN A 194 12.86 3.35 3.72
CA GLN A 194 13.59 3.86 4.88
C GLN A 194 12.91 5.02 5.64
N GLY A 195 12.19 5.91 4.97
CA GLY A 195 11.49 7.06 5.58
C GLY A 195 10.13 6.71 6.20
N LYS A 196 9.67 5.47 6.12
CA LYS A 196 8.35 5.07 6.63
C LYS A 196 8.40 4.70 8.12
N HIS A 197 7.22 4.52 8.73
CA HIS A 197 7.06 4.22 10.16
C HIS A 197 7.77 2.92 10.57
N ILE A 198 7.71 1.91 9.70
CA ILE A 198 8.51 0.68 9.78
C ILE A 198 9.25 0.49 8.48
N THR A 199 10.43 -0.13 8.51
CA THR A 199 11.25 -0.21 7.30
C THR A 199 12.08 -1.49 7.24
N THR A 200 12.30 -1.95 6.02
CA THR A 200 13.27 -2.98 5.64
C THR A 200 14.41 -2.40 4.77
N GLY A 201 14.59 -1.05 4.80
CA GLY A 201 15.42 -0.31 3.87
C GLY A 201 14.63 0.06 2.61
N GLU A 202 14.29 -0.93 1.82
CA GLU A 202 13.30 -0.88 0.75
C GLU A 202 12.34 -2.07 0.91
N GLY A 203 11.10 -1.89 0.52
CA GLY A 203 10.08 -2.93 0.59
C GLY A 203 8.66 -2.38 0.55
N GLY A 204 7.71 -3.28 0.43
CA GLY A 204 6.28 -2.99 0.50
C GLY A 204 5.47 -4.24 0.77
N LEU A 205 4.21 -4.06 1.05
CA LEU A 205 3.25 -5.16 1.18
C LEU A 205 1.95 -4.80 0.46
N VAL A 206 1.38 -5.78 -0.23
CA VAL A 206 0.02 -5.75 -0.76
C VAL A 206 -0.84 -6.69 0.07
N CYS A 207 -2.02 -6.22 0.49
CA CYS A 207 -2.88 -6.95 1.42
C CYS A 207 -4.33 -6.97 0.93
N SER A 208 -5.06 -8.06 1.18
CA SER A 208 -6.49 -8.16 0.86
C SER A 208 -7.18 -9.23 1.70
N ASN A 209 -8.47 -9.03 1.96
CA ASN A 209 -9.37 -10.06 2.49
C ASN A 209 -10.10 -10.84 1.38
N ASP A 210 -10.12 -10.31 0.17
CA ASP A 210 -10.71 -10.95 -1.01
C ASP A 210 -9.77 -12.04 -1.54
N PRO A 211 -10.19 -13.32 -1.58
CA PRO A 211 -9.32 -14.41 -2.00
C PRO A 211 -8.92 -14.34 -3.47
N GLU A 212 -9.72 -13.74 -4.34
CA GLU A 212 -9.38 -13.60 -5.76
C GLU A 212 -8.36 -12.48 -5.97
N LEU A 213 -8.53 -11.32 -5.33
CA LEU A 213 -7.52 -10.25 -5.35
C LEU A 213 -6.20 -10.73 -4.74
N ALA A 214 -6.26 -11.49 -3.64
CA ALA A 214 -5.09 -12.08 -3.02
C ALA A 214 -4.37 -13.07 -3.97
N ARG A 215 -5.12 -13.94 -4.64
CA ARG A 215 -4.57 -14.87 -5.63
C ARG A 215 -3.89 -14.15 -6.79
N ARG A 216 -4.54 -13.12 -7.36
CA ARG A 216 -3.97 -12.30 -8.44
C ARG A 216 -2.74 -11.55 -7.97
N SER A 217 -2.76 -10.98 -6.75
CA SER A 217 -1.61 -10.31 -6.15
C SER A 217 -0.41 -11.26 -6.01
N PHE A 218 -0.64 -12.46 -5.47
CA PHE A 218 0.41 -13.48 -5.36
C PHE A 218 1.05 -13.82 -6.71
N LEU A 219 0.25 -14.04 -7.74
CA LEU A 219 0.73 -14.32 -9.09
C LEU A 219 1.53 -13.16 -9.67
N SER A 220 1.09 -11.92 -9.45
CA SER A 220 1.77 -10.72 -9.93
C SER A 220 3.11 -10.46 -9.21
N VAL A 221 3.19 -10.78 -7.92
CA VAL A 221 4.45 -10.64 -7.14
C VAL A 221 5.47 -11.70 -7.54
N SER A 222 5.03 -12.95 -7.67
CA SER A 222 5.98 -14.07 -7.68
C SER A 222 6.32 -14.59 -9.06
N TYR A 223 5.32 -14.77 -9.93
CA TYR A 223 5.55 -15.44 -11.21
C TYR A 223 4.42 -15.16 -12.22
N THR A 224 4.46 -14.08 -12.92
CA THR A 224 3.55 -13.83 -14.06
C THR A 224 3.65 -14.92 -15.13
N HIS A 225 4.77 -15.64 -15.20
CA HIS A 225 5.02 -16.72 -16.15
C HIS A 225 4.55 -18.11 -15.70
N LEU A 226 4.07 -18.29 -14.47
CA LEU A 226 3.49 -19.59 -14.05
C LEU A 226 2.20 -19.95 -14.79
N THR A 227 1.56 -18.97 -15.42
CA THR A 227 0.40 -19.21 -16.25
C THR A 227 0.77 -19.64 -17.69
N LEU A 228 2.01 -19.41 -18.13
CA LEU A 228 2.46 -19.76 -19.48
C LEU A 228 2.47 -21.27 -19.78
N PRO A 229 2.91 -22.16 -18.88
CA PRO A 229 2.86 -23.60 -19.14
C PRO A 229 1.45 -24.16 -19.34
N THR A 230 0.44 -23.52 -18.77
CA THR A 230 -0.96 -23.95 -18.90
C THR A 230 -1.57 -23.54 -20.25
N ILE A 231 -1.02 -22.53 -20.90
CA ILE A 231 -1.47 -22.06 -22.21
C ILE A 231 -0.87 -22.90 -23.35
N TYR A 232 0.28 -23.52 -23.13
CA TYR A 232 1.00 -24.32 -24.15
C TYR A 232 0.82 -25.84 -23.99
N SER A 233 -0.03 -26.30 -23.08
CA SER A 233 -0.37 -27.71 -22.90
C SER A 233 -1.70 -28.09 -23.54
N VAL A 234 -2.02 -27.46 -24.69
CA VAL A 234 -3.14 -27.85 -25.56
C VAL A 234 -2.58 -28.38 -26.86
#